data_54a47adc0248d00cec29c43ce1e00d24
#
_entry.id   54a47adc0248d00cec29c43ce1e00d24
#
_cell.length_a   1.000
_cell.length_b   1.000
_cell.length_c   1.000
_cell.angle_alpha   90.00
_cell.angle_beta   90.00
_cell.angle_gamma   90.00
#
_symmetry.space_group_name_H-M   'P 1'
#
loop_
_entity.id
_entity.type
_entity.pdbx_description
1 polymer ?
#
loop_
_entity_poly.entity_id
_entity_poly.type
_entity_poly.pdbx_seq_one_letter_code
_entity_poly.pdbx_strand_id
1 'polypeptide(L)'
;MSDLKKIIVPIKNEMDSFEKKFRKSVSSDVAILDKIMHYIIKRKGKQIRPIFVFLSAKLFGEISKSSYTAASLIELLHTATLIHDDVVDESNLRRGVFSINAVWKNKIAVLVGDFLLSKGLLLSVKNKEYKMLEIMSSAVEQMSEGELLQMEKSRKLNISEDDYYKIIRKKTAALISACCESGAVASKQCDTVCEKMRLFGEYAGMAFQIKDDLFDYQSNINIGKPKGIDIKDKKLTLPIIYSLNNVSYNQKRNIINTIKRDYDNEEKIIELYNIVKSCGGIDYSKKVMKEYHDKAIGILNEFEDNEAKKSLILLLKFIINRKK
;
A
#
# COMPACT_ATOMS: atom_id res chain seq x y z
N MET A 1 -9.54 -16.38 2.27
CA MET A 1 -8.59 -17.17 1.43
C MET A 1 -9.18 -17.67 0.09
N SER A 2 -10.52 -17.90 -0.02
CA SER A 2 -11.15 -18.33 -1.28
C SER A 2 -11.05 -17.32 -2.43
N ASP A 3 -11.20 -16.03 -2.14
CA ASP A 3 -11.28 -15.00 -3.18
C ASP A 3 -9.93 -14.72 -3.85
N LEU A 4 -8.83 -14.65 -3.07
CA LEU A 4 -7.51 -14.45 -3.64
C LEU A 4 -7.09 -15.61 -4.56
N LYS A 5 -7.49 -16.87 -4.25
CA LYS A 5 -7.24 -18.00 -5.11
C LYS A 5 -7.93 -17.86 -6.47
N LYS A 6 -9.14 -17.32 -6.52
CA LYS A 6 -9.85 -17.05 -7.78
C LYS A 6 -9.17 -15.95 -8.60
N ILE A 7 -8.71 -14.89 -7.92
CA ILE A 7 -8.04 -13.75 -8.55
C ILE A 7 -6.75 -14.18 -9.28
N ILE A 8 -5.98 -15.07 -8.70
CA ILE A 8 -4.68 -15.49 -9.26
C ILE A 8 -4.77 -16.59 -10.33
N VAL A 9 -5.96 -17.16 -10.61
CA VAL A 9 -6.12 -18.26 -11.57
C VAL A 9 -5.39 -18.00 -12.89
N PRO A 10 -5.56 -16.84 -13.59
CA PRO A 10 -4.94 -16.63 -14.89
C PRO A 10 -3.41 -16.40 -14.85
N ILE A 11 -2.83 -16.26 -13.66
CA ILE A 11 -1.39 -15.98 -13.44
C ILE A 11 -0.76 -16.94 -12.42
N LYS A 12 -1.38 -18.08 -12.16
CA LYS A 12 -0.93 -19.00 -11.11
C LYS A 12 0.49 -19.52 -11.35
N ASN A 13 0.76 -19.98 -12.58
CA ASN A 13 2.06 -20.50 -12.95
C ASN A 13 3.15 -19.43 -12.87
N GLU A 14 2.80 -18.20 -13.23
CA GLU A 14 3.67 -17.03 -13.16
C GLU A 14 4.00 -16.66 -11.72
N MET A 15 3.03 -16.70 -10.83
CA MET A 15 3.25 -16.44 -9.40
C MET A 15 4.16 -17.51 -8.76
N ASP A 16 3.95 -18.81 -9.10
CA ASP A 16 4.80 -19.90 -8.62
C ASP A 16 6.24 -19.79 -9.14
N SER A 17 6.40 -19.40 -10.41
CA SER A 17 7.70 -19.17 -11.04
C SER A 17 8.39 -17.92 -10.48
N PHE A 18 7.61 -16.85 -10.23
CA PHE A 18 8.09 -15.62 -9.62
C PHE A 18 8.68 -15.88 -8.24
N GLU A 19 8.01 -16.65 -7.41
CA GLU A 19 8.50 -16.97 -6.06
C GLU A 19 9.89 -17.62 -6.08
N LYS A 20 10.10 -18.59 -6.97
CA LYS A 20 11.38 -19.27 -7.14
C LYS A 20 12.48 -18.28 -7.60
N LYS A 21 12.16 -17.43 -8.60
CA LYS A 21 13.09 -16.43 -9.14
C LYS A 21 13.42 -15.36 -8.09
N PHE A 22 12.42 -14.88 -7.36
CA PHE A 22 12.59 -13.87 -6.32
C PHE A 22 13.52 -14.37 -5.20
N ARG A 23 13.31 -15.60 -4.71
CA ARG A 23 14.22 -16.21 -3.71
C ARG A 23 15.67 -16.24 -4.18
N LYS A 24 15.90 -16.62 -5.44
CA LYS A 24 17.24 -16.65 -6.02
C LYS A 24 17.86 -15.25 -6.16
N SER A 25 17.04 -14.23 -6.44
CA SER A 25 17.53 -12.84 -6.63
C SER A 25 18.06 -12.21 -5.35
N VAL A 26 17.59 -12.63 -4.19
CA VAL A 26 17.96 -12.06 -2.88
C VAL A 26 19.00 -12.89 -2.11
N SER A 27 19.48 -14.01 -2.66
CA SER A 27 20.52 -14.82 -2.03
C SER A 27 21.83 -14.04 -1.89
N SER A 28 22.60 -14.35 -0.85
CA SER A 28 23.89 -13.73 -0.56
C SER A 28 24.85 -14.75 0.06
N ASP A 29 26.15 -14.59 -0.21
CA ASP A 29 27.22 -15.38 0.41
C ASP A 29 27.52 -14.93 1.85
N VAL A 30 26.99 -13.81 2.29
CA VAL A 30 27.10 -13.31 3.65
C VAL A 30 26.06 -14.01 4.53
N ALA A 31 26.51 -14.92 5.42
CA ALA A 31 25.64 -15.81 6.20
C ALA A 31 24.55 -15.10 7.00
N ILE A 32 24.85 -13.95 7.63
CA ILE A 32 23.84 -13.17 8.36
C ILE A 32 22.77 -12.61 7.42
N LEU A 33 23.18 -12.12 6.25
CA LEU A 33 22.26 -11.56 5.27
C LEU A 33 21.37 -12.65 4.68
N ASP A 34 21.91 -13.80 4.33
CA ASP A 34 21.14 -14.95 3.83
C ASP A 34 20.09 -15.41 4.86
N LYS A 35 20.48 -15.48 6.15
CA LYS A 35 19.56 -15.78 7.26
C LYS A 35 18.40 -14.77 7.34
N ILE A 36 18.70 -13.48 7.20
CA ILE A 36 17.68 -12.43 7.22
C ILE A 36 16.77 -12.52 5.99
N MET A 37 17.33 -12.78 4.80
CA MET A 37 16.53 -12.97 3.59
C MET A 37 15.57 -14.16 3.73
N HIS A 38 16.02 -15.28 4.28
CA HIS A 38 15.15 -16.40 4.61
C HIS A 38 14.01 -16.03 5.56
N TYR A 39 14.31 -15.22 6.58
CA TYR A 39 13.32 -14.75 7.53
C TYR A 39 12.24 -13.89 6.85
N ILE A 40 12.64 -12.96 5.97
CA ILE A 40 11.73 -12.09 5.21
C ILE A 40 10.85 -12.92 4.26
N ILE A 41 11.45 -13.80 3.46
CA ILE A 41 10.75 -14.62 2.47
C ILE A 41 9.73 -15.57 3.12
N LYS A 42 10.07 -16.17 4.26
CA LYS A 42 9.17 -17.06 4.99
C LYS A 42 7.91 -16.35 5.51
N ARG A 43 7.98 -15.03 5.70
CA ARG A 43 6.92 -14.19 6.26
C ARG A 43 6.29 -13.22 5.26
N LYS A 44 6.45 -13.52 3.98
CA LYS A 44 5.84 -12.75 2.90
C LYS A 44 4.32 -12.60 3.10
N GLY A 45 3.79 -11.46 2.68
CA GLY A 45 2.35 -11.20 2.70
C GLY A 45 1.61 -11.85 1.53
N LYS A 46 0.47 -11.28 1.21
CA LYS A 46 -0.42 -11.73 0.11
C LYS A 46 0.16 -11.47 -1.29
N GLN A 47 1.31 -10.82 -1.41
CA GLN A 47 1.99 -10.46 -2.68
C GLN A 47 1.07 -9.72 -3.68
N ILE A 48 0.25 -8.83 -3.17
CA ILE A 48 -0.74 -8.06 -3.97
C ILE A 48 -0.06 -7.26 -5.09
N ARG A 49 1.15 -6.73 -4.88
CA ARG A 49 1.89 -5.94 -5.87
C ARG A 49 2.34 -6.76 -7.07
N PRO A 50 3.03 -7.91 -6.92
CA PRO A 50 3.28 -8.84 -8.01
C PRO A 50 2.00 -9.26 -8.75
N ILE A 51 0.87 -9.47 -8.03
CA ILE A 51 -0.42 -9.80 -8.65
C ILE A 51 -0.87 -8.66 -9.57
N PHE A 52 -0.80 -7.39 -9.13
CA PHE A 52 -1.10 -6.24 -9.99
C PHE A 52 -0.22 -6.21 -11.25
N VAL A 53 1.10 -6.42 -11.09
CA VAL A 53 2.03 -6.43 -12.25
C VAL A 53 1.64 -7.50 -13.25
N PHE A 54 1.48 -8.74 -12.79
CA PHE A 54 1.20 -9.87 -13.69
C PHE A 54 -0.19 -9.78 -14.33
N LEU A 55 -1.22 -9.36 -13.58
CA LEU A 55 -2.56 -9.19 -14.15
C LEU A 55 -2.58 -8.04 -15.16
N SER A 56 -1.89 -6.93 -14.87
CA SER A 56 -1.77 -5.80 -15.81
C SER A 56 -1.00 -6.19 -17.08
N ALA A 57 0.04 -7.00 -16.96
CA ALA A 57 0.74 -7.54 -18.12
C ALA A 57 -0.14 -8.53 -18.91
N LYS A 58 -0.82 -9.45 -18.21
CA LYS A 58 -1.68 -10.48 -18.82
C LYS A 58 -2.91 -9.90 -19.51
N LEU A 59 -3.34 -8.70 -19.11
CA LEU A 59 -4.44 -7.97 -19.76
C LEU A 59 -4.14 -7.73 -21.26
N PHE A 60 -2.87 -7.56 -21.62
CA PHE A 60 -2.42 -7.22 -22.97
C PHE A 60 -1.74 -8.38 -23.70
N GLY A 61 -1.71 -9.58 -23.13
CA GLY A 61 -1.14 -10.75 -23.77
C GLY A 61 -0.33 -11.65 -22.85
N GLU A 62 0.70 -12.29 -23.42
CA GLU A 62 1.53 -13.22 -22.66
C GLU A 62 2.53 -12.50 -21.74
N ILE A 63 2.77 -13.12 -20.58
CA ILE A 63 3.72 -12.59 -19.59
C ILE A 63 5.15 -12.80 -20.07
N SER A 64 5.89 -11.70 -20.16
CA SER A 64 7.26 -11.65 -20.65
C SER A 64 8.30 -11.78 -19.53
N LYS A 65 9.58 -11.91 -19.90
CA LYS A 65 10.70 -11.82 -18.94
C LYS A 65 10.70 -10.47 -18.22
N SER A 66 10.36 -9.38 -18.92
CA SER A 66 10.25 -8.03 -18.37
C SER A 66 9.22 -7.95 -17.24
N SER A 67 8.07 -8.67 -17.35
CA SER A 67 7.06 -8.71 -16.30
C SER A 67 7.60 -9.31 -14.98
N TYR A 68 8.44 -10.35 -15.07
CA TYR A 68 9.11 -10.90 -13.88
C TYR A 68 10.14 -9.94 -13.30
N THR A 69 10.85 -9.20 -14.15
CA THR A 69 11.80 -8.16 -13.70
C THR A 69 11.06 -7.06 -12.96
N ALA A 70 9.94 -6.56 -13.54
CA ALA A 70 9.08 -5.56 -12.91
C ALA A 70 8.55 -6.03 -11.55
N ALA A 71 7.96 -7.23 -11.48
CA ALA A 71 7.43 -7.78 -10.24
C ALA A 71 8.52 -7.95 -9.17
N SER A 72 9.73 -8.38 -9.57
CA SER A 72 10.86 -8.54 -8.64
C SER A 72 11.40 -7.20 -8.16
N LEU A 73 11.55 -6.22 -9.04
CA LEU A 73 11.97 -4.87 -8.68
C LEU A 73 11.02 -4.25 -7.66
N ILE A 74 9.72 -4.30 -7.94
CA ILE A 74 8.67 -3.75 -7.07
C ILE A 74 8.70 -4.41 -5.69
N GLU A 75 8.79 -5.73 -5.62
CA GLU A 75 8.79 -6.44 -4.33
C GLU A 75 10.09 -6.20 -3.54
N LEU A 76 11.25 -6.05 -4.22
CA LEU A 76 12.51 -5.68 -3.58
C LEU A 76 12.44 -4.29 -2.96
N LEU A 77 12.04 -3.29 -3.77
CA LEU A 77 11.93 -1.91 -3.31
C LEU A 77 10.90 -1.76 -2.20
N HIS A 78 9.72 -2.38 -2.37
CA HIS A 78 8.70 -2.36 -1.32
C HIS A 78 9.17 -3.03 -0.02
N THR A 79 9.88 -4.15 -0.10
CA THR A 79 10.40 -4.81 1.11
C THR A 79 11.46 -3.94 1.78
N ALA A 80 12.31 -3.27 1.01
CA ALA A 80 13.30 -2.33 1.53
C ALA A 80 12.64 -1.16 2.26
N THR A 81 11.62 -0.51 1.63
CA THR A 81 10.90 0.60 2.27
C THR A 81 10.21 0.15 3.56
N LEU A 82 9.58 -1.03 3.58
CA LEU A 82 8.97 -1.56 4.81
C LEU A 82 9.97 -1.77 5.94
N ILE A 83 11.21 -2.20 5.63
CA ILE A 83 12.25 -2.38 6.64
C ILE A 83 12.74 -1.04 7.17
N HIS A 84 12.91 -0.04 6.30
CA HIS A 84 13.27 1.31 6.69
C HIS A 84 12.16 1.98 7.51
N ASP A 85 10.89 1.82 7.11
CA ASP A 85 9.73 2.32 7.85
C ASP A 85 9.68 1.72 9.26
N ASP A 86 9.93 0.41 9.43
CA ASP A 86 9.97 -0.23 10.75
C ASP A 86 11.06 0.38 11.67
N VAL A 87 12.15 0.89 11.09
CA VAL A 87 13.21 1.60 11.85
C VAL A 87 12.75 3.02 12.20
N VAL A 88 12.15 3.72 11.25
CA VAL A 88 11.65 5.12 11.43
C VAL A 88 10.52 5.17 12.44
N ASP A 89 9.58 4.22 12.36
CA ASP A 89 8.40 4.11 13.25
C ASP A 89 8.73 3.40 14.58
N GLU A 90 9.99 2.99 14.80
CA GLU A 90 10.42 2.18 15.97
C GLU A 90 9.53 0.94 16.18
N SER A 91 8.98 0.39 15.11
CA SER A 91 8.02 -0.70 15.14
C SER A 91 8.70 -2.02 15.50
N ASN A 92 8.26 -2.66 16.59
CA ASN A 92 8.78 -3.97 17.01
C ASN A 92 8.08 -5.16 16.38
N LEU A 93 6.86 -4.95 15.85
CA LEU A 93 6.03 -6.01 15.27
C LEU A 93 5.50 -5.61 13.90
N ARG A 94 5.61 -6.52 12.94
CA ARG A 94 4.99 -6.40 11.62
C ARG A 94 4.21 -7.68 11.29
N ARG A 95 2.91 -7.55 11.01
CA ARG A 95 2.01 -8.70 10.72
C ARG A 95 2.03 -9.78 11.79
N GLY A 96 2.12 -9.39 13.07
CA GLY A 96 2.12 -10.30 14.21
C GLY A 96 3.44 -11.05 14.46
N VAL A 97 4.53 -10.68 13.78
CA VAL A 97 5.88 -11.20 13.99
C VAL A 97 6.86 -10.07 14.24
N PHE A 98 7.99 -10.37 14.86
CA PHE A 98 9.02 -9.36 15.11
C PHE A 98 9.56 -8.77 13.80
N SER A 99 9.72 -7.45 13.78
CA SER A 99 10.36 -6.70 12.69
C SER A 99 11.87 -7.00 12.61
N ILE A 100 12.52 -6.59 11.52
CA ILE A 100 13.96 -6.82 11.35
C ILE A 100 14.77 -6.04 12.39
N ASN A 101 14.40 -4.79 12.66
CA ASN A 101 15.06 -3.96 13.67
C ASN A 101 14.89 -4.51 15.10
N ALA A 102 13.75 -5.13 15.41
CA ALA A 102 13.53 -5.76 16.70
C ALA A 102 14.46 -6.98 16.92
N VAL A 103 14.69 -7.80 15.89
CA VAL A 103 15.52 -9.02 15.98
C VAL A 103 17.01 -8.71 15.80
N TRP A 104 17.37 -7.89 14.81
CA TRP A 104 18.78 -7.66 14.42
C TRP A 104 19.27 -6.23 14.67
N LYS A 105 18.45 -5.36 15.26
CA LYS A 105 18.75 -3.94 15.56
C LYS A 105 18.73 -3.03 14.32
N ASN A 106 18.59 -1.73 14.57
CA ASN A 106 18.42 -0.71 13.53
C ASN A 106 19.57 -0.69 12.52
N LYS A 107 20.83 -0.82 12.94
CA LYS A 107 21.99 -0.82 12.03
C LYS A 107 21.90 -1.92 10.97
N ILE A 108 21.51 -3.14 11.37
CA ILE A 108 21.35 -4.26 10.43
C ILE A 108 20.14 -4.04 9.54
N ALA A 109 19.02 -3.54 10.08
CA ALA A 109 17.81 -3.27 9.31
C ALA A 109 18.08 -2.26 8.18
N VAL A 110 18.77 -1.15 8.47
CA VAL A 110 19.16 -0.16 7.45
C VAL A 110 20.01 -0.80 6.35
N LEU A 111 21.07 -1.54 6.70
CA LEU A 111 21.95 -2.20 5.72
C LEU A 111 21.20 -3.25 4.87
N VAL A 112 20.23 -3.94 5.44
CA VAL A 112 19.38 -4.90 4.72
C VAL A 112 18.48 -4.18 3.73
N GLY A 113 17.88 -3.06 4.12
CA GLY A 113 17.09 -2.21 3.23
C GLY A 113 17.93 -1.71 2.05
N ASP A 114 19.15 -1.18 2.31
CA ASP A 114 20.08 -0.72 1.28
C ASP A 114 20.50 -1.84 0.33
N PHE A 115 20.73 -3.05 0.86
CA PHE A 115 21.03 -4.22 0.04
C PHE A 115 19.87 -4.55 -0.91
N LEU A 116 18.62 -4.54 -0.44
CA LEU A 116 17.45 -4.81 -1.28
C LEU A 116 17.25 -3.72 -2.34
N LEU A 117 17.44 -2.45 -1.98
CA LEU A 117 17.41 -1.33 -2.95
C LEU A 117 18.47 -1.54 -4.03
N SER A 118 19.71 -1.82 -3.65
CA SER A 118 20.81 -2.06 -4.59
C SER A 118 20.56 -3.26 -5.49
N LYS A 119 19.98 -4.35 -4.96
CA LYS A 119 19.57 -5.52 -5.77
C LYS A 119 18.51 -5.17 -6.80
N GLY A 120 17.52 -4.35 -6.43
CA GLY A 120 16.49 -3.86 -7.35
C GLY A 120 17.08 -3.03 -8.50
N LEU A 121 17.92 -2.04 -8.18
CA LEU A 121 18.62 -1.21 -9.16
C LEU A 121 19.44 -2.06 -10.12
N LEU A 122 20.29 -2.95 -9.60
CA LEU A 122 21.11 -3.85 -10.41
C LEU A 122 20.28 -4.79 -11.29
N LEU A 123 19.14 -5.28 -10.78
CA LEU A 123 18.23 -6.13 -11.56
C LEU A 123 17.72 -5.40 -12.80
N SER A 124 17.29 -4.14 -12.66
CA SER A 124 16.79 -3.32 -13.77
C SER A 124 17.88 -2.99 -14.77
N VAL A 125 19.05 -2.55 -14.32
CA VAL A 125 20.18 -2.19 -15.18
C VAL A 125 20.68 -3.41 -15.97
N LYS A 126 20.88 -4.57 -15.31
CA LYS A 126 21.34 -5.81 -15.97
C LYS A 126 20.36 -6.33 -17.02
N ASN A 127 19.07 -6.12 -16.85
CA ASN A 127 18.04 -6.51 -17.82
C ASN A 127 17.70 -5.37 -18.80
N LYS A 128 18.36 -4.20 -18.71
CA LYS A 128 18.10 -3.00 -19.55
C LYS A 128 16.67 -2.48 -19.44
N GLU A 129 16.04 -2.65 -18.28
CA GLU A 129 14.66 -2.23 -18.00
C GLU A 129 14.64 -0.78 -17.44
N TYR A 130 15.18 0.17 -18.20
CA TYR A 130 15.37 1.55 -17.74
C TYR A 130 14.03 2.27 -17.48
N LYS A 131 13.01 2.01 -18.33
CA LYS A 131 11.68 2.63 -18.13
C LYS A 131 11.04 2.15 -16.82
N MET A 132 11.17 0.86 -16.48
CA MET A 132 10.69 0.34 -15.19
C MET A 132 11.46 0.93 -14.03
N LEU A 133 12.78 1.14 -14.20
CA LEU A 133 13.60 1.78 -13.18
C LEU A 133 13.15 3.22 -12.94
N GLU A 134 12.87 3.99 -14.00
CA GLU A 134 12.33 5.34 -13.92
C GLU A 134 10.99 5.37 -13.15
N ILE A 135 10.02 4.54 -13.56
CA ILE A 135 8.69 4.42 -12.91
C ILE A 135 8.84 4.13 -11.42
N MET A 136 9.70 3.16 -11.09
CA MET A 136 9.87 2.74 -9.69
C MET A 136 10.62 3.77 -8.86
N SER A 137 11.64 4.42 -9.42
CA SER A 137 12.36 5.49 -8.71
C SER A 137 11.44 6.66 -8.41
N SER A 138 10.59 7.05 -9.36
CA SER A 138 9.58 8.09 -9.14
C SER A 138 8.55 7.67 -8.07
N ALA A 139 8.12 6.40 -8.04
CA ALA A 139 7.22 5.93 -7.00
C ALA A 139 7.86 5.98 -5.60
N VAL A 140 9.12 5.59 -5.47
CA VAL A 140 9.85 5.63 -4.18
C VAL A 140 10.09 7.08 -3.72
N GLU A 141 10.45 7.99 -4.65
CA GLU A 141 10.55 9.43 -4.37
C GLU A 141 9.22 9.97 -3.81
N GLN A 142 8.11 9.71 -4.50
CA GLN A 142 6.77 10.12 -4.06
C GLN A 142 6.41 9.52 -2.70
N MET A 143 6.73 8.25 -2.44
CA MET A 143 6.46 7.61 -1.15
C MET A 143 7.19 8.31 -0.01
N SER A 144 8.47 8.65 -0.20
CA SER A 144 9.29 9.35 0.78
C SER A 144 8.75 10.77 1.05
N GLU A 145 8.41 11.52 -0.01
CA GLU A 145 7.79 12.83 0.12
C GLU A 145 6.41 12.75 0.82
N GLY A 146 5.63 11.73 0.51
CA GLY A 146 4.31 11.50 1.15
C GLY A 146 4.43 11.23 2.64
N GLU A 147 5.45 10.46 3.07
CA GLU A 147 5.74 10.20 4.47
C GLU A 147 6.15 11.47 5.22
N LEU A 148 7.09 12.24 4.65
CA LEU A 148 7.53 13.50 5.24
C LEU A 148 6.39 14.52 5.34
N LEU A 149 5.54 14.61 4.31
CA LEU A 149 4.35 15.48 4.33
C LEU A 149 3.37 15.03 5.43
N GLN A 150 3.13 13.73 5.57
CA GLN A 150 2.30 13.20 6.64
C GLN A 150 2.86 13.57 8.01
N MET A 151 4.16 13.39 8.25
CA MET A 151 4.82 13.74 9.51
C MET A 151 4.68 15.25 9.81
N GLU A 152 4.91 16.12 8.82
CA GLU A 152 4.75 17.56 8.98
C GLU A 152 3.33 17.95 9.38
N LYS A 153 2.33 17.42 8.66
CA LYS A 153 0.91 17.73 8.90
C LYS A 153 0.39 17.14 10.22
N SER A 154 0.82 15.94 10.58
CA SER A 154 0.45 15.30 11.86
C SER A 154 0.93 16.10 13.07
N ARG A 155 2.13 16.70 13.01
CA ARG A 155 2.64 17.56 14.09
C ARG A 155 1.77 18.80 14.31
N LYS A 156 1.26 19.40 13.24
CA LYS A 156 0.46 20.63 13.29
C LYS A 156 -1.03 20.36 13.54
N LEU A 157 -1.53 19.14 13.29
CA LEU A 157 -2.95 18.74 13.29
C LEU A 157 -3.84 19.68 12.46
N ASN A 158 -3.31 20.21 11.35
CA ASN A 158 -3.99 21.13 10.45
C ASN A 158 -4.11 20.58 9.03
N ILE A 159 -4.40 19.30 8.92
CA ILE A 159 -4.53 18.59 7.65
C ILE A 159 -5.86 19.02 6.98
N SER A 160 -5.79 19.48 5.73
CA SER A 160 -6.95 19.65 4.86
C SER A 160 -7.30 18.34 4.17
N GLU A 161 -8.48 18.24 3.57
CA GLU A 161 -8.86 17.09 2.76
C GLU A 161 -7.96 16.94 1.53
N ASP A 162 -7.55 18.06 0.91
CA ASP A 162 -6.58 18.05 -0.20
C ASP A 162 -5.21 17.53 0.23
N ASP A 163 -4.74 17.92 1.43
CA ASP A 163 -3.50 17.38 1.99
C ASP A 163 -3.59 15.87 2.20
N TYR A 164 -4.72 15.39 2.73
CA TYR A 164 -4.97 13.97 2.91
C TYR A 164 -4.88 13.23 1.57
N TYR A 165 -5.57 13.70 0.52
CA TYR A 165 -5.48 13.06 -0.79
C TYR A 165 -4.06 13.10 -1.37
N LYS A 166 -3.32 14.17 -1.19
CA LYS A 166 -1.91 14.23 -1.60
C LYS A 166 -1.06 13.19 -0.87
N ILE A 167 -1.24 13.07 0.44
CA ILE A 167 -0.48 12.11 1.27
C ILE A 167 -0.77 10.68 0.80
N ILE A 168 -2.03 10.25 0.74
CA ILE A 168 -2.35 8.86 0.40
C ILE A 168 -2.04 8.53 -1.05
N ARG A 169 -2.12 9.51 -1.97
CA ARG A 169 -1.68 9.34 -3.36
C ARG A 169 -0.18 9.05 -3.41
N LYS A 170 0.63 9.85 -2.75
CA LYS A 170 2.08 9.69 -2.74
C LYS A 170 2.50 8.45 -1.95
N LYS A 171 2.07 8.29 -0.71
CA LYS A 171 2.53 7.24 0.20
C LYS A 171 2.08 5.84 -0.22
N THR A 172 0.85 5.69 -0.71
CA THR A 172 0.25 4.37 -0.97
C THR A 172 -0.09 4.13 -2.43
N ALA A 173 -0.78 5.08 -3.09
CA ALA A 173 -1.27 4.86 -4.44
C ALA A 173 -0.15 4.86 -5.48
N ALA A 174 0.92 5.64 -5.31
CA ALA A 174 2.05 5.71 -6.23
C ALA A 174 2.67 4.33 -6.51
N LEU A 175 2.82 3.50 -5.48
CA LEU A 175 3.40 2.17 -5.68
C LEU A 175 2.46 1.21 -6.40
N ILE A 176 1.15 1.26 -6.16
CA ILE A 176 0.17 0.43 -6.88
C ILE A 176 0.05 0.91 -8.34
N SER A 177 0.09 2.21 -8.54
CA SER A 177 0.20 2.86 -9.85
C SER A 177 1.38 2.32 -10.64
N ALA A 178 2.57 2.37 -10.05
CA ALA A 178 3.80 1.84 -10.65
C ALA A 178 3.71 0.33 -10.98
N CYS A 179 3.01 -0.48 -10.16
CA CYS A 179 2.77 -1.89 -10.47
C CYS A 179 2.00 -2.07 -11.78
N CYS A 180 0.90 -1.32 -11.94
CA CYS A 180 0.01 -1.45 -13.09
C CYS A 180 0.67 -0.90 -14.36
N GLU A 181 1.31 0.26 -14.27
CA GLU A 181 2.09 0.87 -15.35
C GLU A 181 3.23 -0.06 -15.82
N SER A 182 4.04 -0.58 -14.89
CA SER A 182 5.13 -1.51 -15.22
C SER A 182 4.63 -2.78 -15.88
N GLY A 183 3.42 -3.27 -15.53
CA GLY A 183 2.78 -4.40 -16.22
C GLY A 183 2.48 -4.10 -17.68
N ALA A 184 1.94 -2.93 -17.99
CA ALA A 184 1.67 -2.47 -19.35
C ALA A 184 2.97 -2.25 -20.15
N VAL A 185 3.97 -1.59 -19.57
CA VAL A 185 5.31 -1.41 -20.16
C VAL A 185 5.96 -2.75 -20.49
N ALA A 186 5.87 -3.73 -19.56
CA ALA A 186 6.40 -5.09 -19.77
C ALA A 186 5.74 -5.82 -20.95
N SER A 187 4.51 -5.45 -21.30
CA SER A 187 3.77 -5.96 -22.45
C SER A 187 3.92 -5.08 -23.70
N LYS A 188 4.88 -4.14 -23.69
CA LYS A 188 5.23 -3.24 -24.82
C LYS A 188 4.04 -2.42 -25.32
N GLN A 189 3.18 -1.99 -24.42
CA GLN A 189 2.06 -1.11 -24.75
C GLN A 189 2.54 0.32 -25.02
N CYS A 190 1.76 1.07 -25.81
CA CYS A 190 2.04 2.48 -26.07
C CYS A 190 1.85 3.34 -24.80
N ASP A 191 2.45 4.52 -24.78
CA ASP A 191 2.44 5.43 -23.63
C ASP A 191 1.02 5.78 -23.15
N THR A 192 0.06 5.91 -24.05
CA THR A 192 -1.35 6.18 -23.72
C THR A 192 -1.97 5.04 -22.89
N VAL A 193 -1.68 3.78 -23.24
CA VAL A 193 -2.16 2.60 -22.50
C VAL A 193 -1.43 2.48 -21.18
N CYS A 194 -0.12 2.73 -21.14
CA CYS A 194 0.67 2.75 -19.91
C CYS A 194 0.14 3.80 -18.94
N GLU A 195 -0.20 5.00 -19.43
CA GLU A 195 -0.80 6.07 -18.60
C GLU A 195 -2.18 5.69 -18.06
N LYS A 196 -3.04 5.04 -18.87
CA LYS A 196 -4.32 4.52 -18.40
C LYS A 196 -4.13 3.50 -17.27
N MET A 197 -3.16 2.59 -17.41
CA MET A 197 -2.86 1.61 -16.38
C MET A 197 -2.23 2.25 -15.14
N ARG A 198 -1.45 3.30 -15.29
CA ARG A 198 -0.95 4.13 -14.20
C ARG A 198 -2.12 4.72 -13.39
N LEU A 199 -3.08 5.36 -14.07
CA LEU A 199 -4.27 5.95 -13.44
C LEU A 199 -5.18 4.90 -12.79
N PHE A 200 -5.36 3.74 -13.44
CA PHE A 200 -6.05 2.59 -12.84
C PHE A 200 -5.43 2.20 -11.49
N GLY A 201 -4.11 2.04 -11.46
CA GLY A 201 -3.37 1.71 -10.24
C GLY A 201 -3.45 2.79 -9.17
N GLU A 202 -3.42 4.08 -9.57
CA GLU A 202 -3.59 5.21 -8.66
C GLU A 202 -4.97 5.16 -7.99
N TYR A 203 -6.05 5.03 -8.77
CA TYR A 203 -7.40 4.99 -8.20
C TYR A 203 -7.63 3.74 -7.33
N ALA A 204 -7.08 2.60 -7.73
CA ALA A 204 -7.11 1.39 -6.90
C ALA A 204 -6.37 1.60 -5.56
N GLY A 205 -5.22 2.28 -5.58
CA GLY A 205 -4.44 2.61 -4.41
C GLY A 205 -5.11 3.61 -3.47
N MET A 206 -5.79 4.62 -4.04
CA MET A 206 -6.60 5.57 -3.28
C MET A 206 -7.74 4.86 -2.56
N ALA A 207 -8.52 4.04 -3.26
CA ALA A 207 -9.60 3.24 -2.66
C ALA A 207 -9.08 2.28 -1.58
N PHE A 208 -7.90 1.68 -1.81
CA PHE A 208 -7.22 0.80 -0.85
C PHE A 208 -6.89 1.52 0.45
N GLN A 209 -6.28 2.71 0.39
CA GLN A 209 -5.88 3.44 1.59
C GLN A 209 -7.10 3.95 2.37
N ILE A 210 -8.11 4.51 1.69
CA ILE A 210 -9.34 4.95 2.35
C ILE A 210 -10.03 3.77 3.06
N LYS A 211 -9.98 2.57 2.45
CA LYS A 211 -10.47 1.36 3.11
C LYS A 211 -9.67 0.99 4.34
N ASP A 212 -8.35 1.12 4.31
CA ASP A 212 -7.51 0.87 5.48
C ASP A 212 -7.84 1.82 6.62
N ASP A 213 -7.97 3.09 6.35
CA ASP A 213 -8.34 4.11 7.33
C ASP A 213 -9.73 3.84 7.95
N LEU A 214 -10.65 3.26 7.18
CA LEU A 214 -11.98 2.86 7.67
C LEU A 214 -11.95 1.65 8.61
N PHE A 215 -10.87 0.85 8.66
CA PHE A 215 -10.81 -0.30 9.57
C PHE A 215 -10.78 0.11 11.03
N ASP A 216 -10.17 1.22 11.39
CA ASP A 216 -10.13 1.71 12.77
C ASP A 216 -11.55 1.99 13.33
N TYR A 217 -12.52 2.27 12.44
CA TYR A 217 -13.93 2.54 12.79
C TYR A 217 -14.83 1.30 12.72
N GLN A 218 -14.36 0.16 12.18
CA GLN A 218 -15.15 -1.07 12.00
C GLN A 218 -14.98 -2.08 13.12
N SER A 219 -13.99 -1.91 14.01
CA SER A 219 -13.77 -2.82 15.13
C SER A 219 -14.92 -2.73 16.12
N ASN A 220 -15.82 -3.70 16.03
CA ASN A 220 -16.89 -3.92 17.00
C ASN A 220 -16.30 -3.99 18.42
N ILE A 221 -17.07 -3.46 19.37
CA ILE A 221 -16.83 -3.29 20.81
C ILE A 221 -16.28 -4.54 21.53
N ASN A 222 -16.23 -5.72 20.89
CA ASN A 222 -16.04 -7.02 21.56
C ASN A 222 -14.74 -7.78 21.25
N ILE A 223 -13.74 -7.22 20.59
CA ILE A 223 -12.49 -7.96 20.32
C ILE A 223 -11.31 -7.13 20.85
N GLY A 224 -10.68 -7.59 21.92
CA GLY A 224 -9.57 -6.97 22.67
C GLY A 224 -8.31 -6.61 21.87
N LYS A 225 -8.45 -5.78 20.85
CA LYS A 225 -7.36 -5.15 20.11
C LYS A 225 -7.29 -3.67 20.47
N PRO A 226 -6.09 -3.08 20.57
CA PRO A 226 -5.95 -1.66 20.83
C PRO A 226 -6.71 -0.87 19.75
N LYS A 227 -7.69 -0.07 20.17
CA LYS A 227 -8.46 0.84 19.32
C LYS A 227 -7.66 2.11 19.15
N GLY A 228 -7.85 2.79 18.00
CA GLY A 228 -7.31 4.13 17.83
C GLY A 228 -5.82 4.18 17.54
N ILE A 229 -5.26 3.23 16.80
CA ILE A 229 -3.84 3.27 16.39
C ILE A 229 -3.58 4.58 15.63
N ASP A 230 -4.42 4.94 14.67
CA ASP A 230 -4.27 6.19 13.92
C ASP A 230 -4.37 7.43 14.82
N ILE A 231 -5.21 7.39 15.85
CA ILE A 231 -5.33 8.48 16.84
C ILE A 231 -4.06 8.60 17.68
N LYS A 232 -3.50 7.46 18.14
CA LYS A 232 -2.22 7.40 18.87
C LYS A 232 -1.06 7.94 18.04
N ASP A 233 -1.03 7.61 16.78
CA ASP A 233 -0.04 8.11 15.81
C ASP A 233 -0.35 9.53 15.33
N LYS A 234 -1.42 10.17 15.83
CA LYS A 234 -1.90 11.51 15.43
C LYS A 234 -2.16 11.64 13.93
N LYS A 235 -2.53 10.53 13.28
CA LYS A 235 -2.91 10.49 11.88
C LYS A 235 -4.37 10.94 11.72
N LEU A 236 -4.58 12.07 11.06
CA LEU A 236 -5.92 12.55 10.72
C LEU A 236 -6.38 11.85 9.45
N THR A 237 -7.24 10.84 9.60
CA THR A 237 -7.84 10.11 8.49
C THR A 237 -9.09 10.81 7.95
N LEU A 238 -9.54 10.46 6.76
CA LEU A 238 -10.65 11.12 6.07
C LEU A 238 -11.92 11.26 6.93
N PRO A 239 -12.37 10.24 7.71
CA PRO A 239 -13.53 10.40 8.58
C PRO A 239 -13.36 11.52 9.62
N ILE A 240 -12.16 11.67 10.21
CA ILE A 240 -11.88 12.74 11.18
C ILE A 240 -11.84 14.10 10.49
N ILE A 241 -11.17 14.21 9.35
CA ILE A 241 -11.05 15.46 8.59
C ILE A 241 -12.42 15.98 8.20
N TYR A 242 -13.28 15.11 7.65
CA TYR A 242 -14.67 15.46 7.35
C TYR A 242 -15.42 15.94 8.59
N SER A 243 -15.26 15.23 9.71
CA SER A 243 -15.92 15.61 10.97
C SER A 243 -15.49 16.97 11.46
N LEU A 244 -14.18 17.28 11.45
CA LEU A 244 -13.65 18.59 11.86
C LEU A 244 -14.23 19.76 11.08
N ASN A 245 -14.70 19.53 9.86
CA ASN A 245 -15.32 20.55 9.00
C ASN A 245 -16.85 20.64 9.16
N ASN A 246 -17.50 19.63 9.79
CA ASN A 246 -18.96 19.52 9.83
C ASN A 246 -19.56 19.44 11.24
N VAL A 247 -18.75 19.63 12.29
CA VAL A 247 -19.22 19.61 13.68
C VAL A 247 -19.17 20.99 14.32
N SER A 248 -19.85 21.17 15.47
CA SER A 248 -19.80 22.41 16.26
C SER A 248 -18.40 22.70 16.78
N TYR A 249 -18.13 23.97 17.11
CA TYR A 249 -16.84 24.40 17.67
C TYR A 249 -16.44 23.57 18.91
N ASN A 250 -17.38 23.27 19.80
CA ASN A 250 -17.11 22.49 21.00
C ASN A 250 -16.71 21.05 20.68
N GLN A 251 -17.41 20.42 19.74
CA GLN A 251 -17.08 19.06 19.27
C GLN A 251 -15.71 19.06 18.56
N LYS A 252 -15.43 20.05 17.72
CA LYS A 252 -14.12 20.20 17.07
C LYS A 252 -13.00 20.29 18.10
N ARG A 253 -13.18 21.10 19.13
CA ARG A 253 -12.22 21.23 20.25
C ARG A 253 -12.04 19.91 20.98
N ASN A 254 -13.13 19.16 21.22
CA ASN A 254 -13.09 17.84 21.86
C ASN A 254 -12.26 16.86 21.00
N ILE A 255 -12.55 16.72 19.71
CA ILE A 255 -11.78 15.86 18.78
C ILE A 255 -10.28 16.20 18.85
N ILE A 256 -9.93 17.48 18.71
CA ILE A 256 -8.52 17.92 18.71
C ILE A 256 -7.85 17.64 20.06
N ASN A 257 -8.53 17.86 21.18
CA ASN A 257 -7.98 17.60 22.50
C ASN A 257 -7.75 16.10 22.73
N THR A 258 -8.69 15.25 22.31
CA THR A 258 -8.55 13.77 22.37
C THR A 258 -7.30 13.33 21.62
N ILE A 259 -7.09 13.81 20.39
CA ILE A 259 -5.92 13.44 19.58
C ILE A 259 -4.61 14.01 20.16
N LYS A 260 -4.65 15.19 20.77
CA LYS A 260 -3.43 15.83 21.32
C LYS A 260 -2.99 15.28 22.66
N ARG A 261 -3.94 15.04 23.57
CA ARG A 261 -3.68 14.84 24.99
C ARG A 261 -4.22 13.53 25.54
N ASP A 262 -5.37 13.09 25.04
CA ASP A 262 -6.13 11.97 25.60
C ASP A 262 -6.15 10.73 24.68
N TYR A 263 -5.13 10.61 23.80
CA TYR A 263 -5.02 9.55 22.78
C TYR A 263 -4.91 8.14 23.37
N ASP A 264 -4.58 7.99 24.65
CA ASP A 264 -4.55 6.71 25.37
C ASP A 264 -5.83 6.46 26.20
N ASN A 265 -6.74 7.44 26.31
CA ASN A 265 -7.99 7.32 27.06
C ASN A 265 -9.06 6.68 26.19
N GLU A 266 -9.41 5.41 26.48
CA GLU A 266 -10.39 4.64 25.72
C GLU A 266 -11.77 5.28 25.64
N GLU A 267 -12.24 5.89 26.75
CA GLU A 267 -13.56 6.55 26.80
C GLU A 267 -13.60 7.75 25.85
N LYS A 268 -12.54 8.56 25.84
CA LYS A 268 -12.41 9.70 24.94
C LYS A 268 -12.28 9.30 23.46
N ILE A 269 -11.60 8.19 23.18
CA ILE A 269 -11.52 7.61 21.83
C ILE A 269 -12.92 7.14 21.38
N ILE A 270 -13.69 6.49 22.26
CA ILE A 270 -15.05 6.06 21.95
C ILE A 270 -15.96 7.27 21.69
N GLU A 271 -15.87 8.32 22.53
CA GLU A 271 -16.61 9.57 22.33
C GLU A 271 -16.29 10.20 20.97
N LEU A 272 -15.00 10.28 20.61
CA LEU A 272 -14.54 10.78 19.30
C LEU A 272 -15.16 9.94 18.15
N TYR A 273 -15.13 8.61 18.24
CA TYR A 273 -15.73 7.75 17.22
C TYR A 273 -17.23 7.94 17.09
N ASN A 274 -17.93 8.16 18.19
CA ASN A 274 -19.37 8.46 18.17
C ASN A 274 -19.65 9.79 17.46
N ILE A 275 -18.83 10.83 17.70
CA ILE A 275 -18.93 12.11 16.99
C ILE A 275 -18.70 11.90 15.49
N VAL A 276 -17.61 11.21 15.11
CA VAL A 276 -17.29 10.93 13.70
C VAL A 276 -18.41 10.15 13.00
N LYS A 277 -19.01 9.20 13.69
CA LYS A 277 -20.13 8.42 13.15
C LYS A 277 -21.40 9.27 13.01
N SER A 278 -21.76 10.04 14.03
CA SER A 278 -23.00 10.83 14.04
C SER A 278 -22.99 11.98 13.04
N CYS A 279 -21.84 12.57 12.73
CA CYS A 279 -21.72 13.64 11.72
C CYS A 279 -21.61 13.12 10.28
N GLY A 280 -21.58 11.78 10.08
CA GLY A 280 -21.51 11.17 8.75
C GLY A 280 -20.12 10.99 8.17
N GLY A 281 -19.04 11.18 8.96
CA GLY A 281 -17.65 11.07 8.48
C GLY A 281 -17.30 9.69 7.89
N ILE A 282 -17.84 8.62 8.50
CA ILE A 282 -17.65 7.26 8.01
C ILE A 282 -18.35 7.04 6.67
N ASP A 283 -19.59 7.52 6.52
CA ASP A 283 -20.38 7.31 5.31
C ASP A 283 -19.86 8.16 4.15
N TYR A 284 -19.38 9.38 4.44
CA TYR A 284 -18.65 10.20 3.48
C TYR A 284 -17.41 9.45 2.94
N SER A 285 -16.59 8.91 3.83
CA SER A 285 -15.37 8.18 3.43
C SER A 285 -15.67 6.92 2.62
N LYS A 286 -16.75 6.19 2.95
CA LYS A 286 -17.23 5.07 2.12
C LYS A 286 -17.67 5.51 0.73
N LYS A 287 -18.34 6.66 0.62
CA LYS A 287 -18.75 7.23 -0.67
C LYS A 287 -17.52 7.56 -1.52
N VAL A 288 -16.56 8.29 -0.97
CA VAL A 288 -15.32 8.64 -1.67
C VAL A 288 -14.52 7.39 -2.08
N MET A 289 -14.40 6.39 -1.20
CA MET A 289 -13.77 5.10 -1.53
C MET A 289 -14.45 4.45 -2.75
N LYS A 290 -15.77 4.47 -2.80
CA LYS A 290 -16.54 3.92 -3.93
C LYS A 290 -16.32 4.72 -5.21
N GLU A 291 -16.23 6.04 -5.14
CA GLU A 291 -15.94 6.90 -6.30
C GLU A 291 -14.59 6.56 -6.93
N TYR A 292 -13.53 6.36 -6.12
CA TYR A 292 -12.23 5.92 -6.62
C TYR A 292 -12.28 4.50 -7.21
N HIS A 293 -13.00 3.59 -6.56
CA HIS A 293 -13.24 2.25 -7.10
C HIS A 293 -13.91 2.32 -8.47
N ASP A 294 -14.96 3.10 -8.60
CA ASP A 294 -15.74 3.20 -9.84
C ASP A 294 -14.92 3.88 -10.96
N LYS A 295 -14.08 4.87 -10.64
CA LYS A 295 -13.08 5.43 -11.57
C LYS A 295 -12.11 4.37 -12.07
N ALA A 296 -11.59 3.52 -11.18
CA ALA A 296 -10.70 2.42 -11.58
C ALA A 296 -11.41 1.42 -12.51
N ILE A 297 -12.65 1.05 -12.19
CA ILE A 297 -13.48 0.19 -13.06
C ILE A 297 -13.72 0.84 -14.42
N GLY A 298 -13.97 2.16 -14.46
CA GLY A 298 -14.16 2.91 -15.70
C GLY A 298 -12.98 2.75 -16.66
N ILE A 299 -11.75 2.86 -16.14
CA ILE A 299 -10.55 2.65 -16.97
C ILE A 299 -10.47 1.21 -17.50
N LEU A 300 -10.74 0.20 -16.67
CA LEU A 300 -10.71 -1.19 -17.13
C LEU A 300 -11.74 -1.48 -18.21
N ASN A 301 -12.88 -0.80 -18.17
CA ASN A 301 -13.94 -0.99 -19.17
C ASN A 301 -13.56 -0.51 -20.58
N GLU A 302 -12.51 0.29 -20.71
CA GLU A 302 -11.97 0.71 -22.00
C GLU A 302 -11.14 -0.39 -22.70
N PHE A 303 -10.76 -1.46 -21.98
CA PHE A 303 -10.00 -2.57 -22.52
C PHE A 303 -10.90 -3.77 -22.86
N GLU A 304 -10.41 -4.64 -23.76
CA GLU A 304 -11.11 -5.86 -24.15
C GLU A 304 -11.33 -6.83 -22.97
N ASP A 305 -12.42 -7.57 -23.04
CA ASP A 305 -12.79 -8.54 -22.02
C ASP A 305 -11.90 -9.80 -22.11
N ASN A 306 -11.22 -10.10 -21.01
CA ASN A 306 -10.46 -11.33 -20.84
C ASN A 306 -10.38 -11.74 -19.36
N GLU A 307 -9.78 -12.89 -19.08
CA GLU A 307 -9.67 -13.42 -17.70
C GLU A 307 -8.82 -12.52 -16.78
N ALA A 308 -7.83 -11.81 -17.32
CA ALA A 308 -7.00 -10.88 -16.54
C ALA A 308 -7.81 -9.65 -16.11
N LYS A 309 -8.63 -9.07 -17.02
CA LYS A 309 -9.56 -7.97 -16.68
C LYS A 309 -10.54 -8.39 -15.59
N LYS A 310 -11.15 -9.57 -15.74
CA LYS A 310 -12.05 -10.11 -14.70
C LYS A 310 -11.36 -10.25 -13.35
N SER A 311 -10.11 -10.72 -13.34
CA SER A 311 -9.30 -10.85 -12.13
C SER A 311 -8.91 -9.51 -11.53
N LEU A 312 -8.58 -8.49 -12.34
CA LEU A 312 -8.35 -7.12 -11.85
C LEU A 312 -9.61 -6.53 -11.18
N ILE A 313 -10.78 -6.73 -11.78
CA ILE A 313 -12.07 -6.31 -11.18
C ILE A 313 -12.32 -7.05 -9.85
N LEU A 314 -12.05 -8.35 -9.81
CA LEU A 314 -12.17 -9.12 -8.57
C LEU A 314 -11.16 -8.65 -7.50
N LEU A 315 -9.95 -8.28 -7.90
CA LEU A 315 -8.93 -7.75 -7.00
C LEU A 315 -9.36 -6.40 -6.40
N LEU A 316 -9.93 -5.49 -7.19
CA LEU A 316 -10.52 -4.24 -6.69
C LEU A 316 -11.64 -4.51 -5.68
N LYS A 317 -12.57 -5.42 -6.01
CA LYS A 317 -13.64 -5.83 -5.08
C LYS A 317 -13.08 -6.45 -3.80
N PHE A 318 -12.05 -7.28 -3.91
CA PHE A 318 -11.38 -7.86 -2.74
C PHE A 318 -10.77 -6.79 -1.84
N ILE A 319 -10.14 -5.76 -2.42
CA ILE A 319 -9.52 -4.65 -1.69
C ILE A 319 -10.55 -3.90 -0.84
N ILE A 320 -11.69 -3.52 -1.42
CA ILE A 320 -12.71 -2.71 -0.72
C ILE A 320 -13.60 -3.52 0.22
N ASN A 321 -13.76 -4.85 -0.03
CA ASN A 321 -14.63 -5.72 0.77
C ASN A 321 -13.90 -6.51 1.85
N ARG A 322 -12.57 -6.40 1.93
CA ARG A 322 -11.77 -7.13 2.94
C ARG A 322 -12.22 -6.76 4.36
N LYS A 323 -12.21 -7.78 5.22
CA LYS A 323 -12.48 -7.68 6.66
C LYS A 323 -11.17 -7.86 7.43
N LYS A 324 -10.16 -7.02 7.20
CA LYS A 324 -8.76 -7.18 7.63
C LYS A 324 -7.98 -8.31 6.96
#